data_3cb462cbcb2a520a87d53d6354a22045
#
_entry.id   3cb462cbcb2a520a87d53d6354a22045
#
_cell.length_a   1.000
_cell.length_b   1.000
_cell.length_c   1.000
_cell.angle_alpha   90.00
_cell.angle_beta   90.00
_cell.angle_gamma   90.00
#
_symmetry.space_group_name_H-M   'P 1'
#
loop_
_entity.id
_entity.type
_entity.pdbx_description
1 polymer ?
#
loop_
_entity_poly.entity_id
_entity_poly.type
_entity_poly.pdbx_seq_one_letter_code
_entity_poly.pdbx_strand_id
1 'polypeptide(L)'
;MDSKSAFELVRSNFFRWGWLTPAFLPLASVAGRGTFNIVSGVYFLWALVSVSLAPGKRSAIWQQRWFLASYGLMLLVWSLSLTQSSDLQTSGYHLLRYLQFSLTGLFTLVALQQTPFQLSRLMRAMAWGSLLLILVLYLQLPYFLLAVEFIPTQQLHEDNLPWLLPFLLVAISSRARGRWLLPCAIVAFAVYIGLSQGRAALLAMMATLAVFSILELHLRKQHWLVIGMAVLALGIIFGQRFFRGVSNITFDFATMDRFTSGRATIWWQALNSPPENPWLGVGFGNLASRVDILRIGDLAGIGEVTVKHLHNFVLDAWFETGILGLSTFLVMLGVVFARVHRTWPGLDQEHRRSAAAAVAGVAALLTAGLLSFSYTSKQFALYLYLLIAVLLVLPTNAEAAGGLRRNHKEG
;
A
#
# COMPACT_ATOMS: atom_id res chain seq x y z
N MET A 1 33.71 27.64 11.88
CA MET A 1 32.93 26.37 12.07
C MET A 1 33.80 25.26 11.54
N ASP A 2 34.14 24.28 12.36
CA ASP A 2 34.97 23.14 11.96
C ASP A 2 34.23 22.32 10.87
N SER A 3 34.98 21.73 9.91
CA SER A 3 34.41 20.94 8.81
C SER A 3 33.52 19.79 9.29
N LYS A 4 33.85 19.22 10.45
CA LYS A 4 33.10 18.16 11.10
C LYS A 4 31.74 18.66 11.62
N SER A 5 31.68 19.85 12.20
CA SER A 5 30.44 20.46 12.69
C SER A 5 29.53 20.87 11.53
N ALA A 6 30.11 21.35 10.42
CA ALA A 6 29.35 21.66 9.21
C ALA A 6 28.72 20.40 8.58
N PHE A 7 29.48 19.30 8.51
CA PHE A 7 28.96 18.03 7.99
C PHE A 7 27.80 17.48 8.85
N GLU A 8 27.93 17.49 10.18
CA GLU A 8 26.86 17.03 11.07
C GLU A 8 25.59 17.90 10.97
N LEU A 9 25.74 19.22 10.76
CA LEU A 9 24.63 20.12 10.52
C LEU A 9 23.89 19.79 9.21
N VAL A 10 24.64 19.60 8.12
CA VAL A 10 24.08 19.21 6.82
C VAL A 10 23.36 17.86 6.93
N ARG A 11 23.99 16.88 7.56
CA ARG A 11 23.42 15.54 7.80
C ARG A 11 22.13 15.63 8.62
N SER A 12 22.13 16.39 9.70
CA SER A 12 20.93 16.59 10.55
C SER A 12 19.79 17.21 9.76
N ASN A 13 20.06 18.25 8.96
CA ASN A 13 19.07 18.91 8.12
C ASN A 13 18.58 17.98 7.00
N PHE A 14 19.44 17.18 6.39
CA PHE A 14 19.06 16.20 5.38
C PHE A 14 18.03 15.20 5.92
N PHE A 15 18.25 14.63 7.11
CA PHE A 15 17.31 13.72 7.75
C PHE A 15 16.07 14.44 8.33
N ARG A 16 16.17 15.71 8.65
CA ARG A 16 15.03 16.51 9.14
C ARG A 16 14.04 16.83 8.03
N TRP A 17 14.53 17.30 6.89
CA TRP A 17 13.69 17.80 5.81
C TRP A 17 13.33 16.74 4.76
N GLY A 18 14.08 15.67 4.68
CA GLY A 18 13.84 14.62 3.68
C GLY A 18 12.47 13.97 3.77
N TRP A 19 11.81 14.02 4.94
CA TRP A 19 10.44 13.51 5.11
C TRP A 19 9.37 14.35 4.41
N LEU A 20 9.71 15.48 3.84
CA LEU A 20 8.81 16.20 2.96
C LEU A 20 8.54 15.41 1.66
N THR A 21 9.51 14.64 1.18
CA THR A 21 9.33 13.86 -0.06
C THR A 21 8.22 12.82 0.04
N PRO A 22 8.18 11.91 1.05
CA PRO A 22 7.04 11.01 1.21
C PRO A 22 5.73 11.73 1.53
N ALA A 23 5.74 12.94 2.13
CA ALA A 23 4.52 13.71 2.35
C ALA A 23 3.80 14.10 1.05
N PHE A 24 4.54 14.25 -0.06
CA PHE A 24 3.94 14.56 -1.36
C PHE A 24 3.49 13.32 -2.15
N LEU A 25 3.87 12.10 -1.73
CA LEU A 25 3.48 10.86 -2.44
C LEU A 25 1.95 10.68 -2.56
N PRO A 26 1.14 10.92 -1.50
CA PRO A 26 -0.31 10.80 -1.62
C PRO A 26 -0.88 11.71 -2.71
N LEU A 27 -0.48 12.98 -2.71
CA LEU A 27 -0.92 13.93 -3.72
C LEU A 27 -0.41 13.58 -5.12
N ALA A 28 0.85 13.17 -5.24
CA ALA A 28 1.44 12.74 -6.50
C ALA A 28 0.73 11.52 -7.11
N SER A 29 0.14 10.66 -6.28
CA SER A 29 -0.62 9.48 -6.73
C SER A 29 -1.84 9.86 -7.58
N VAL A 30 -2.43 11.04 -7.36
CA VAL A 30 -3.61 11.52 -8.10
C VAL A 30 -3.27 12.60 -9.15
N ALA A 31 -2.13 13.28 -9.00
CA ALA A 31 -1.72 14.35 -9.94
C ALA A 31 -1.20 13.82 -11.30
N GLY A 32 -1.20 12.50 -11.51
CA GLY A 32 -0.85 11.85 -12.74
C GLY A 32 0.46 11.05 -12.70
N ARG A 33 0.63 10.19 -13.72
CA ARG A 33 1.76 9.24 -13.81
C ARG A 33 3.13 9.92 -13.81
N GLY A 34 3.26 11.07 -14.46
CA GLY A 34 4.50 11.83 -14.53
C GLY A 34 4.89 12.38 -13.16
N THR A 35 3.97 13.06 -12.49
CA THR A 35 4.18 13.64 -11.15
C THR A 35 4.56 12.56 -10.13
N PHE A 36 3.87 11.42 -10.14
CA PHE A 36 4.21 10.31 -9.26
C PHE A 36 5.61 9.78 -9.52
N ASN A 37 6.05 9.65 -10.78
CA ASN A 37 7.40 9.21 -11.11
C ASN A 37 8.45 10.20 -10.61
N ILE A 38 8.23 11.50 -10.76
CA ILE A 38 9.17 12.53 -10.27
C ILE A 38 9.27 12.47 -8.74
N VAL A 39 8.15 12.52 -8.03
CA VAL A 39 8.15 12.53 -6.55
C VAL A 39 8.73 11.22 -6.00
N SER A 40 8.37 10.07 -6.55
CA SER A 40 8.94 8.78 -6.14
C SER A 40 10.41 8.65 -6.48
N GLY A 41 10.87 9.23 -7.61
CA GLY A 41 12.28 9.30 -7.99
C GLY A 41 13.10 10.16 -7.01
N VAL A 42 12.61 11.33 -6.65
CA VAL A 42 13.23 12.20 -5.63
C VAL A 42 13.28 11.48 -4.28
N TYR A 43 12.20 10.80 -3.91
CA TYR A 43 12.17 10.01 -2.69
C TYR A 43 13.18 8.85 -2.71
N PHE A 44 13.30 8.15 -3.82
CA PHE A 44 14.31 7.10 -4.01
C PHE A 44 15.73 7.65 -3.84
N LEU A 45 16.06 8.77 -4.47
CA LEU A 45 17.38 9.41 -4.36
C LEU A 45 17.66 9.83 -2.92
N TRP A 46 16.70 10.43 -2.22
CA TRP A 46 16.86 10.77 -0.82
C TRP A 46 17.10 9.51 0.05
N ALA A 47 16.31 8.45 -0.15
CA ALA A 47 16.48 7.20 0.57
C ALA A 47 17.83 6.54 0.29
N LEU A 48 18.31 6.56 -0.95
CA LEU A 48 19.62 6.05 -1.37
C LEU A 48 20.76 6.83 -0.70
N VAL A 49 20.71 8.17 -0.72
CA VAL A 49 21.71 9.02 -0.05
C VAL A 49 21.71 8.79 1.45
N SER A 50 20.53 8.49 2.05
CA SER A 50 20.42 8.16 3.48
C SER A 50 21.29 6.96 3.86
N VAL A 51 21.41 5.95 2.99
CA VAL A 51 22.29 4.78 3.20
C VAL A 51 23.76 5.20 3.25
N SER A 52 24.17 6.13 2.38
CA SER A 52 25.56 6.62 2.33
C SER A 52 25.91 7.46 3.55
N LEU A 53 24.99 8.28 4.02
CA LEU A 53 25.17 9.15 5.20
C LEU A 53 25.06 8.42 6.54
N ALA A 54 24.73 7.13 6.54
CA ALA A 54 24.49 6.32 7.74
C ALA A 54 25.39 5.08 7.82
N PRO A 55 26.72 5.18 7.74
CA PRO A 55 27.58 4.00 7.64
C PRO A 55 27.49 3.06 8.84
N GLY A 56 27.35 3.58 10.06
CA GLY A 56 27.22 2.78 11.27
C GLY A 56 25.89 2.04 11.43
N LYS A 57 24.88 2.35 10.62
CA LYS A 57 23.54 1.75 10.68
C LYS A 57 23.29 0.72 9.58
N ARG A 58 24.28 0.45 8.72
CA ARG A 58 24.17 -0.63 7.71
C ARG A 58 23.94 -2.00 8.36
N SER A 59 24.49 -2.23 9.54
CA SER A 59 24.24 -3.43 10.35
C SER A 59 22.72 -3.67 10.61
N ALA A 60 21.95 -2.62 10.66
CA ALA A 60 20.53 -2.69 10.89
C ALA A 60 19.76 -3.39 9.74
N ILE A 61 20.23 -3.25 8.50
CA ILE A 61 19.69 -4.03 7.36
C ILE A 61 20.01 -5.53 7.58
N TRP A 62 21.24 -5.85 7.99
CA TRP A 62 21.65 -7.22 8.23
C TRP A 62 20.92 -7.90 9.39
N GLN A 63 20.43 -7.13 10.36
CA GLN A 63 19.53 -7.66 11.40
C GLN A 63 18.22 -8.24 10.80
N GLN A 64 17.85 -7.82 9.59
CA GLN A 64 16.68 -8.30 8.86
C GLN A 64 17.02 -9.47 7.90
N ARG A 65 18.02 -10.29 8.23
CA ARG A 65 18.56 -11.35 7.36
C ARG A 65 17.50 -12.27 6.75
N TRP A 66 16.50 -12.67 7.52
CA TRP A 66 15.42 -13.54 7.03
C TRP A 66 14.52 -12.84 6.01
N PHE A 67 14.22 -11.56 6.25
CA PHE A 67 13.51 -10.76 5.27
C PHE A 67 14.36 -10.57 4.00
N LEU A 68 15.63 -10.22 4.14
CA LEU A 68 16.55 -10.06 2.99
C LEU A 68 16.71 -11.36 2.20
N ALA A 69 16.80 -12.51 2.88
CA ALA A 69 16.88 -13.81 2.22
C ALA A 69 15.59 -14.12 1.44
N SER A 70 14.42 -13.92 2.05
CA SER A 70 13.13 -14.16 1.37
C SER A 70 12.87 -13.16 0.23
N TYR A 71 13.24 -11.90 0.41
CA TYR A 71 13.18 -10.88 -0.65
C TYR A 71 14.14 -11.19 -1.80
N GLY A 72 15.39 -11.56 -1.49
CA GLY A 72 16.37 -11.97 -2.49
C GLY A 72 15.94 -13.21 -3.26
N LEU A 73 15.35 -14.21 -2.57
CA LEU A 73 14.79 -15.40 -3.20
C LEU A 73 13.63 -15.05 -4.15
N MET A 74 12.72 -14.17 -3.70
CA MET A 74 11.64 -13.67 -4.54
C MET A 74 12.16 -13.00 -5.81
N LEU A 75 13.14 -12.10 -5.68
CA LEU A 75 13.74 -11.42 -6.83
C LEU A 75 14.46 -12.39 -7.76
N LEU A 76 15.14 -13.41 -7.23
CA LEU A 76 15.77 -14.44 -8.03
C LEU A 76 14.75 -15.19 -8.88
N VAL A 77 13.65 -15.66 -8.26
CA VAL A 77 12.58 -16.37 -8.98
C VAL A 77 11.92 -15.47 -10.03
N TRP A 78 11.66 -14.19 -9.69
CA TRP A 78 11.09 -13.24 -10.64
C TRP A 78 12.04 -12.91 -11.79
N SER A 79 13.35 -12.89 -11.53
CA SER A 79 14.36 -12.73 -12.59
C SER A 79 14.42 -13.99 -13.48
N LEU A 80 14.28 -15.18 -12.89
CA LEU A 80 14.19 -16.43 -13.66
C LEU A 80 12.93 -16.48 -14.53
N SER A 81 11.81 -15.91 -14.07
CA SER A 81 10.57 -15.87 -14.87
C SER A 81 10.74 -15.03 -16.16
N LEU A 82 11.70 -14.10 -16.21
CA LEU A 82 11.99 -13.34 -17.44
C LEU A 82 12.36 -14.26 -18.63
N THR A 83 12.91 -15.45 -18.37
CA THR A 83 13.23 -16.43 -19.42
C THR A 83 11.99 -16.93 -20.18
N GLN A 84 10.80 -16.76 -19.62
CA GLN A 84 9.52 -17.13 -20.21
C GLN A 84 8.86 -15.96 -20.98
N SER A 85 9.45 -14.76 -20.90
CA SER A 85 8.86 -13.58 -21.53
C SER A 85 9.04 -13.57 -23.04
N SER A 86 7.96 -13.29 -23.76
CA SER A 86 7.98 -13.01 -25.19
C SER A 86 8.63 -11.67 -25.54
N ASP A 87 8.67 -10.73 -24.57
CA ASP A 87 9.32 -9.43 -24.67
C ASP A 87 10.21 -9.18 -23.47
N LEU A 88 11.45 -9.65 -23.57
CA LEU A 88 12.46 -9.55 -22.50
C LEU A 88 12.78 -8.10 -22.15
N GLN A 89 12.77 -7.18 -23.12
CA GLN A 89 13.08 -5.78 -22.90
C GLN A 89 12.01 -5.09 -22.01
N THR A 90 10.75 -5.26 -22.38
CA THR A 90 9.62 -4.73 -21.59
C THR A 90 9.57 -5.35 -20.20
N SER A 91 9.71 -6.67 -20.11
CA SER A 91 9.70 -7.38 -18.82
C SER A 91 10.88 -6.97 -17.93
N GLY A 92 12.08 -6.85 -18.48
CA GLY A 92 13.24 -6.36 -17.75
C GLY A 92 13.05 -4.93 -17.23
N TYR A 93 12.48 -4.04 -18.05
CA TYR A 93 12.12 -2.69 -17.61
C TYR A 93 11.10 -2.70 -16.45
N HIS A 94 10.08 -3.55 -16.51
CA HIS A 94 9.11 -3.69 -15.42
C HIS A 94 9.77 -4.18 -14.13
N LEU A 95 10.67 -5.14 -14.20
CA LEU A 95 11.40 -5.64 -13.04
C LEU A 95 12.34 -4.58 -12.44
N LEU A 96 13.11 -3.86 -13.26
CA LEU A 96 13.98 -2.77 -12.79
C LEU A 96 13.17 -1.66 -12.10
N ARG A 97 12.03 -1.34 -12.64
CA ARG A 97 11.12 -0.36 -12.06
C ARG A 97 10.53 -0.84 -10.73
N TYR A 98 10.14 -2.10 -10.64
CA TYR A 98 9.70 -2.69 -9.38
C TYR A 98 10.82 -2.66 -8.33
N LEU A 99 12.06 -2.98 -8.73
CA LEU A 99 13.25 -2.86 -7.88
C LEU A 99 13.43 -1.44 -7.34
N GLN A 100 13.26 -0.41 -8.17
CA GLN A 100 13.34 0.98 -7.71
C GLN A 100 12.36 1.24 -6.55
N PHE A 101 11.10 0.83 -6.66
CA PHE A 101 10.09 1.08 -5.62
C PHE A 101 10.34 0.24 -4.36
N SER A 102 10.70 -1.03 -4.51
CA SER A 102 10.99 -1.90 -3.37
C SER A 102 12.26 -1.48 -2.63
N LEU A 103 13.32 -1.09 -3.35
CA LEU A 103 14.55 -0.55 -2.76
C LEU A 103 14.31 0.79 -2.07
N THR A 104 13.38 1.63 -2.54
CA THR A 104 12.99 2.86 -1.83
C THR A 104 12.54 2.54 -0.40
N GLY A 105 11.68 1.53 -0.23
CA GLY A 105 11.27 1.07 1.09
C GLY A 105 12.43 0.56 1.95
N LEU A 106 13.30 -0.28 1.38
CA LEU A 106 14.47 -0.82 2.10
C LEU A 106 15.46 0.28 2.52
N PHE A 107 15.73 1.25 1.66
CA PHE A 107 16.61 2.37 2.01
C PHE A 107 15.94 3.30 3.04
N THR A 108 14.61 3.42 3.01
CA THR A 108 13.84 4.14 4.02
C THR A 108 14.01 3.50 5.41
N LEU A 109 14.12 2.18 5.50
CA LEU A 109 14.43 1.49 6.76
C LEU A 109 15.71 2.03 7.41
N VAL A 110 16.76 2.26 6.61
CA VAL A 110 18.02 2.84 7.12
C VAL A 110 17.82 4.26 7.64
N ALA A 111 17.05 5.07 6.92
CA ALA A 111 16.72 6.44 7.36
C ALA A 111 15.91 6.45 8.67
N LEU A 112 14.96 5.53 8.82
CA LEU A 112 14.13 5.39 10.02
C LEU A 112 14.94 5.06 11.28
N GLN A 113 16.07 4.37 11.12
CA GLN A 113 16.93 3.94 12.23
C GLN A 113 17.94 5.00 12.69
N GLN A 114 18.02 6.17 12.02
CA GLN A 114 19.00 7.20 12.38
C GLN A 114 18.74 7.84 13.73
N THR A 115 17.48 8.09 14.06
CA THR A 115 17.07 8.61 15.37
C THR A 115 15.70 8.07 15.76
N PRO A 116 15.35 7.99 17.06
CA PRO A 116 14.06 7.51 17.52
C PRO A 116 12.85 8.26 16.94
N PHE A 117 13.05 9.55 16.59
CA PHE A 117 11.97 10.41 16.10
C PHE A 117 11.65 10.26 14.59
N GLN A 118 12.42 9.49 13.84
CA GLN A 118 12.22 9.41 12.38
C GLN A 118 10.92 8.70 12.01
N LEU A 119 10.55 7.65 12.75
CA LEU A 119 9.29 6.95 12.52
C LEU A 119 8.08 7.88 12.69
N SER A 120 8.04 8.65 13.79
CA SER A 120 6.94 9.60 14.01
C SER A 120 6.92 10.76 13.01
N ARG A 121 8.09 11.14 12.45
CA ARG A 121 8.16 12.11 11.36
C ARG A 121 7.58 11.55 10.06
N LEU A 122 7.92 10.32 9.69
CA LEU A 122 7.32 9.65 8.53
C LEU A 122 5.81 9.56 8.68
N MET A 123 5.33 9.05 9.82
CA MET A 123 3.89 8.89 10.07
C MET A 123 3.15 10.22 9.96
N ARG A 124 3.72 11.30 10.52
CA ARG A 124 3.14 12.65 10.40
C ARG A 124 3.21 13.20 8.98
N ALA A 125 4.31 12.98 8.26
CA ALA A 125 4.46 13.41 6.87
C ALA A 125 3.40 12.76 5.98
N MET A 126 3.22 11.44 6.11
CA MET A 126 2.19 10.70 5.39
C MET A 126 0.77 11.13 5.77
N ALA A 127 0.52 11.43 7.05
CA ALA A 127 -0.77 11.94 7.51
C ALA A 127 -1.10 13.31 6.90
N TRP A 128 -0.15 14.24 6.89
CA TRP A 128 -0.33 15.55 6.24
C TRP A 128 -0.54 15.42 4.73
N GLY A 129 0.23 14.57 4.07
CA GLY A 129 0.03 14.27 2.64
C GLY A 129 -1.36 13.71 2.35
N SER A 130 -1.86 12.83 3.21
CA SER A 130 -3.20 12.24 3.09
C SER A 130 -4.31 13.27 3.33
N LEU A 131 -4.14 14.19 4.28
CA LEU A 131 -5.08 15.31 4.49
C LEU A 131 -5.11 16.25 3.29
N LEU A 132 -3.95 16.59 2.75
CA LEU A 132 -3.85 17.44 1.56
C LEU A 132 -4.50 16.76 0.37
N LEU A 133 -4.28 15.46 0.19
CA LEU A 133 -4.93 14.68 -0.86
C LEU A 133 -6.46 14.74 -0.73
N ILE A 134 -7.01 14.48 0.44
CA ILE A 134 -8.46 14.53 0.67
C ILE A 134 -9.00 15.91 0.35
N LEU A 135 -8.34 16.96 0.78
CA LEU A 135 -8.74 18.33 0.48
C LEU A 135 -8.80 18.56 -1.04
N VAL A 136 -7.77 18.14 -1.77
CA VAL A 136 -7.72 18.27 -3.24
C VAL A 136 -8.84 17.48 -3.90
N LEU A 137 -9.09 16.25 -3.44
CA LEU A 137 -10.15 15.41 -4.00
C LEU A 137 -11.54 16.02 -3.78
N TYR A 138 -11.80 16.58 -2.59
CA TYR A 138 -13.05 17.29 -2.32
C TYR A 138 -13.20 18.58 -3.13
N LEU A 139 -12.12 19.31 -3.37
CA LEU A 139 -12.13 20.48 -4.25
C LEU A 139 -12.40 20.11 -5.71
N GLN A 140 -12.03 18.91 -6.13
CA GLN A 140 -12.32 18.39 -7.48
C GLN A 140 -13.75 17.86 -7.64
N LEU A 141 -14.39 17.47 -6.54
CA LEU A 141 -15.70 16.81 -6.56
C LEU A 141 -16.78 17.62 -7.31
N PRO A 142 -16.93 18.95 -7.13
CA PRO A 142 -17.89 19.74 -7.90
C PRO A 142 -17.64 19.68 -9.42
N TYR A 143 -16.37 19.73 -9.85
CA TYR A 143 -15.99 19.66 -11.27
C TYR A 143 -16.31 18.28 -11.85
N PHE A 144 -16.07 17.23 -11.09
CA PHE A 144 -16.44 15.87 -11.47
C PHE A 144 -17.97 15.72 -11.62
N LEU A 145 -18.75 16.23 -10.66
CA LEU A 145 -20.21 16.16 -10.68
C LEU A 145 -20.81 16.98 -11.82
N LEU A 146 -20.15 18.06 -12.23
CA LEU A 146 -20.55 18.94 -13.34
C LEU A 146 -19.96 18.53 -14.68
N ALA A 147 -19.23 17.40 -14.74
CA ALA A 147 -18.48 16.93 -15.92
C ALA A 147 -17.47 17.96 -16.47
N VAL A 148 -16.96 18.85 -15.62
CA VAL A 148 -15.92 19.83 -15.96
C VAL A 148 -14.58 19.30 -15.45
N GLU A 149 -13.62 19.09 -16.34
CA GLU A 149 -12.26 18.67 -15.96
C GLU A 149 -11.47 19.84 -15.39
N PHE A 150 -11.21 19.82 -14.09
CA PHE A 150 -10.34 20.80 -13.44
C PHE A 150 -8.87 20.36 -13.44
N ILE A 151 -8.64 19.09 -13.19
CA ILE A 151 -7.34 18.45 -13.36
C ILE A 151 -7.57 17.27 -14.30
N PRO A 152 -6.73 17.06 -15.33
CA PRO A 152 -6.89 15.96 -16.28
C PRO A 152 -6.54 14.62 -15.61
N THR A 153 -7.32 14.22 -14.63
CA THR A 153 -7.26 12.91 -13.99
C THR A 153 -8.42 12.11 -14.53
N GLN A 154 -8.16 11.31 -15.55
CA GLN A 154 -9.16 10.45 -16.18
C GLN A 154 -9.74 9.37 -15.25
N GLN A 155 -9.31 9.32 -13.99
CA GLN A 155 -9.76 8.35 -13.00
C GLN A 155 -9.76 8.99 -11.61
N LEU A 156 -10.87 8.89 -10.92
CA LEU A 156 -10.91 9.10 -9.47
C LEU A 156 -10.06 7.99 -8.84
N HIS A 157 -8.96 8.38 -8.21
CA HIS A 157 -8.02 7.43 -7.62
C HIS A 157 -8.46 7.03 -6.20
N GLU A 158 -9.74 6.78 -6.00
CA GLU A 158 -10.34 6.37 -4.75
C GLU A 158 -9.68 5.12 -4.16
N ASP A 159 -9.24 4.23 -5.04
CA ASP A 159 -8.56 3.00 -4.65
C ASP A 159 -7.25 3.25 -3.88
N ASN A 160 -6.66 4.45 -3.99
CA ASN A 160 -5.45 4.82 -3.27
C ASN A 160 -5.70 5.30 -1.82
N LEU A 161 -6.93 5.61 -1.47
CA LEU A 161 -7.25 6.20 -0.16
C LEU A 161 -7.15 5.21 1.02
N PRO A 162 -7.58 3.95 0.90
CA PRO A 162 -7.68 3.05 2.04
C PRO A 162 -6.36 2.81 2.77
N TRP A 163 -5.25 2.68 2.06
CA TRP A 163 -3.94 2.46 2.70
C TRP A 163 -3.25 3.73 3.19
N LEU A 164 -3.81 4.90 2.90
CA LEU A 164 -3.39 6.18 3.46
C LEU A 164 -4.11 6.51 4.77
N LEU A 165 -5.32 6.00 4.95
CA LEU A 165 -6.12 6.19 6.16
C LEU A 165 -5.38 5.82 7.45
N PRO A 166 -4.60 4.72 7.54
CA PRO A 166 -3.89 4.36 8.76
C PRO A 166 -2.93 5.42 9.28
N PHE A 167 -2.29 6.17 8.41
CA PHE A 167 -1.39 7.26 8.81
C PHE A 167 -2.14 8.39 9.51
N LEU A 168 -3.35 8.71 9.03
CA LEU A 168 -4.24 9.66 9.69
C LEU A 168 -4.73 9.15 11.05
N LEU A 169 -5.09 7.87 11.12
CA LEU A 169 -5.55 7.24 12.36
C LEU A 169 -4.49 7.37 13.47
N VAL A 170 -3.22 7.13 13.17
CA VAL A 170 -2.11 7.31 14.12
C VAL A 170 -1.93 8.77 14.52
N ALA A 171 -1.90 9.68 13.55
CA ALA A 171 -1.65 11.10 13.82
C ALA A 171 -2.74 11.74 14.68
N ILE A 172 -3.99 11.29 14.53
CA ILE A 172 -5.16 11.80 15.27
C ILE A 172 -5.26 11.12 16.64
N SER A 173 -5.04 9.80 16.72
CA SER A 173 -5.16 9.04 17.98
C SER A 173 -4.08 9.42 19.00
N SER A 174 -2.96 9.98 18.56
CA SER A 174 -1.88 10.44 19.43
C SER A 174 -2.20 11.75 20.18
N ARG A 175 -3.25 12.50 19.82
CA ARG A 175 -3.61 13.81 20.40
C ARG A 175 -4.91 13.73 21.19
N ALA A 176 -4.87 14.09 22.48
CA ALA A 176 -6.08 14.13 23.33
C ALA A 176 -7.17 15.05 22.76
N ARG A 177 -6.78 16.19 22.13
CA ARG A 177 -7.70 17.14 21.46
C ARG A 177 -8.17 16.67 20.08
N GLY A 178 -7.56 15.63 19.51
CA GLY A 178 -7.87 15.13 18.17
C GLY A 178 -8.98 14.08 18.10
N ARG A 179 -9.59 13.68 19.21
CA ARG A 179 -10.60 12.61 19.25
C ARG A 179 -11.77 12.80 18.29
N TRP A 180 -12.18 14.06 18.08
CA TRP A 180 -13.28 14.38 17.15
C TRP A 180 -12.85 14.43 15.68
N LEU A 181 -11.57 14.69 15.41
CA LEU A 181 -11.06 14.69 14.03
C LEU A 181 -11.00 13.27 13.42
N LEU A 182 -10.89 12.24 14.26
CA LEU A 182 -10.83 10.85 13.80
C LEU A 182 -12.12 10.42 13.10
N PRO A 183 -13.32 10.52 13.74
CA PRO A 183 -14.56 10.20 13.04
C PRO A 183 -14.79 11.10 11.83
N CYS A 184 -14.45 12.39 11.89
CA CYS A 184 -14.55 13.28 10.73
C CYS A 184 -13.69 12.83 9.55
N ALA A 185 -12.44 12.42 9.81
CA ALA A 185 -11.56 11.91 8.76
C ALA A 185 -12.11 10.60 8.15
N ILE A 186 -12.54 9.65 9.00
CA ILE A 186 -13.14 8.39 8.52
C ILE A 186 -14.38 8.67 7.67
N VAL A 187 -15.27 9.55 8.14
CA VAL A 187 -16.47 9.94 7.40
C VAL A 187 -16.09 10.61 6.07
N ALA A 188 -15.11 11.52 6.07
CA ALA A 188 -14.67 12.18 4.84
C ALA A 188 -14.14 11.15 3.81
N PHE A 189 -13.29 10.20 4.23
CA PHE A 189 -12.84 9.13 3.35
C PHE A 189 -14.01 8.28 2.84
N ALA A 190 -14.90 7.87 3.73
CA ALA A 190 -16.04 7.03 3.39
C ALA A 190 -17.00 7.71 2.41
N VAL A 191 -17.31 8.97 2.65
CA VAL A 191 -18.19 9.77 1.76
C VAL A 191 -17.55 9.92 0.38
N TYR A 192 -16.26 10.26 0.31
CA TYR A 192 -15.59 10.37 -0.97
C TYR A 192 -15.58 9.05 -1.74
N ILE A 193 -15.18 7.94 -1.10
CA ILE A 193 -15.19 6.59 -1.70
C ILE A 193 -16.59 6.20 -2.17
N GLY A 194 -17.60 6.52 -1.38
CA GLY A 194 -19.00 6.25 -1.76
C GLY A 194 -19.48 7.07 -2.94
N LEU A 195 -19.10 8.35 -3.02
CA LEU A 195 -19.44 9.22 -4.15
C LEU A 195 -18.74 8.79 -5.44
N SER A 196 -17.49 8.30 -5.33
CA SER A 196 -16.72 7.79 -6.46
C SER A 196 -17.13 6.38 -6.91
N GLN A 197 -17.99 5.69 -6.15
CA GLN A 197 -18.49 4.33 -6.40
C GLN A 197 -17.39 3.24 -6.40
N GLY A 198 -16.27 3.49 -5.75
CA GLY A 198 -15.13 2.58 -5.63
C GLY A 198 -15.40 1.39 -4.72
N ARG A 199 -15.97 0.29 -5.23
CA ARG A 199 -16.30 -0.92 -4.44
C ARG A 199 -15.05 -1.53 -3.78
N ALA A 200 -13.96 -1.63 -4.54
CA ALA A 200 -12.68 -2.15 -4.04
C ALA A 200 -12.10 -1.26 -2.94
N ALA A 201 -12.18 0.07 -3.11
CA ALA A 201 -11.75 1.04 -2.12
C ALA A 201 -12.56 0.94 -0.83
N LEU A 202 -13.88 0.73 -0.92
CA LEU A 202 -14.72 0.57 0.26
C LEU A 202 -14.36 -0.70 1.05
N LEU A 203 -14.18 -1.83 0.37
CA LEU A 203 -13.76 -3.09 1.01
C LEU A 203 -12.37 -2.96 1.65
N ALA A 204 -11.43 -2.31 0.97
CA ALA A 204 -10.11 -2.06 1.51
C ALA A 204 -10.14 -1.10 2.71
N MET A 205 -11.02 -0.10 2.71
CA MET A 205 -11.23 0.78 3.87
C MET A 205 -11.82 0.02 5.06
N MET A 206 -12.79 -0.86 4.82
CA MET A 206 -13.35 -1.73 5.87
C MET A 206 -12.27 -2.64 6.47
N ALA A 207 -11.41 -3.24 5.63
CA ALA A 207 -10.28 -4.05 6.09
C ALA A 207 -9.31 -3.20 6.94
N THR A 208 -9.00 -1.97 6.51
CA THR A 208 -8.18 -1.03 7.28
C THR A 208 -8.74 -0.76 8.67
N LEU A 209 -10.01 -0.39 8.73
CA LEU A 209 -10.69 -0.06 9.98
C LEU A 209 -10.79 -1.28 10.90
N ALA A 210 -11.13 -2.44 10.36
CA ALA A 210 -11.23 -3.68 11.11
C ALA A 210 -9.88 -4.06 11.74
N VAL A 211 -8.82 -4.11 10.92
CA VAL A 211 -7.48 -4.50 11.39
C VAL A 211 -6.94 -3.50 12.41
N PHE A 212 -7.02 -2.20 12.13
CA PHE A 212 -6.56 -1.17 13.06
C PHE A 212 -7.33 -1.20 14.37
N SER A 213 -8.65 -1.41 14.31
CA SER A 213 -9.51 -1.48 15.48
C SER A 213 -9.19 -2.69 16.36
N ILE A 214 -8.94 -3.85 15.75
CA ILE A 214 -8.58 -5.07 16.48
C ILE A 214 -7.23 -4.91 17.19
N LEU A 215 -6.25 -4.30 16.52
CA LEU A 215 -4.87 -4.23 17.00
C LEU A 215 -4.65 -3.11 18.03
N GLU A 216 -5.31 -1.95 17.89
CA GLU A 216 -4.95 -0.77 18.68
C GLU A 216 -6.10 -0.22 19.53
N LEU A 217 -7.32 -0.19 19.00
CA LEU A 217 -8.34 0.61 19.65
C LEU A 217 -8.96 -0.05 20.87
N HIS A 218 -8.77 -1.36 21.12
CA HIS A 218 -9.40 -2.09 22.24
C HIS A 218 -10.83 -1.57 22.45
N LEU A 219 -11.59 -1.46 21.34
CA LEU A 219 -12.80 -0.69 21.26
C LEU A 219 -13.81 -1.17 22.28
N ARG A 220 -14.28 -0.27 23.15
CA ARG A 220 -15.47 -0.53 23.96
C ARG A 220 -16.64 -0.84 23.02
N LYS A 221 -17.59 -1.67 23.47
CA LYS A 221 -18.77 -2.07 22.70
C LYS A 221 -19.48 -0.89 22.00
N GLN A 222 -19.47 0.31 22.63
CA GLN A 222 -20.03 1.54 22.08
C GLN A 222 -19.37 2.00 20.76
N HIS A 223 -18.03 1.85 20.64
CA HIS A 223 -17.32 2.25 19.41
C HIS A 223 -17.62 1.27 18.25
N TRP A 224 -17.76 -0.03 18.56
CA TRP A 224 -18.18 -1.01 17.56
C TRP A 224 -19.60 -0.73 17.06
N LEU A 225 -20.48 -0.27 17.94
CA LEU A 225 -21.82 0.14 17.55
C LEU A 225 -21.79 1.34 16.59
N VAL A 226 -20.96 2.36 16.87
CA VAL A 226 -20.80 3.54 16.00
C VAL A 226 -20.20 3.16 14.65
N ILE A 227 -19.16 2.32 14.65
CA ILE A 227 -18.57 1.81 13.40
C ILE A 227 -19.58 0.97 12.63
N GLY A 228 -20.29 0.08 13.31
CA GLY A 228 -21.36 -0.73 12.71
C GLY A 228 -22.48 0.12 12.11
N MET A 229 -22.93 1.15 12.83
CA MET A 229 -23.94 2.08 12.32
C MET A 229 -23.42 2.90 11.14
N ALA A 230 -22.15 3.35 11.17
CA ALA A 230 -21.55 4.07 10.05
C ALA A 230 -21.43 3.17 8.81
N VAL A 231 -20.99 1.92 8.98
CA VAL A 231 -20.94 0.93 7.90
C VAL A 231 -22.33 0.60 7.38
N LEU A 232 -23.31 0.44 8.27
CA LEU A 232 -24.72 0.20 7.88
C LEU A 232 -25.30 1.41 7.13
N ALA A 233 -25.10 2.62 7.63
CA ALA A 233 -25.54 3.85 6.97
C ALA A 233 -24.91 4.01 5.59
N LEU A 234 -23.61 3.74 5.47
CA LEU A 234 -22.91 3.70 4.18
C LEU A 234 -23.47 2.60 3.29
N GLY A 235 -23.75 1.41 3.84
CA GLY A 235 -24.39 0.32 3.12
C GLY A 235 -25.78 0.69 2.61
N ILE A 236 -26.59 1.42 3.38
CA ILE A 236 -27.91 1.90 2.96
C ILE A 236 -27.80 3.02 1.93
N ILE A 237 -26.97 4.03 2.17
CA ILE A 237 -26.79 5.19 1.27
C ILE A 237 -26.22 4.75 -0.08
N PHE A 238 -25.28 3.85 -0.06
CA PHE A 238 -24.57 3.40 -1.27
C PHE A 238 -25.08 2.05 -1.78
N GLY A 239 -25.87 1.31 -0.99
CA GLY A 239 -26.40 0.00 -1.34
C GLY A 239 -27.18 0.01 -2.65
N GLN A 240 -28.03 1.00 -2.87
CA GLN A 240 -28.76 1.16 -4.14
C GLN A 240 -27.81 1.39 -5.33
N ARG A 241 -26.67 2.07 -5.12
CA ARG A 241 -25.65 2.28 -6.16
C ARG A 241 -24.75 1.06 -6.33
N PHE A 242 -24.47 0.34 -5.24
CA PHE A 242 -23.74 -0.94 -5.29
C PHE A 242 -24.48 -2.00 -6.09
N PHE A 243 -25.81 -2.03 -5.97
CA PHE A 243 -26.67 -3.00 -6.64
C PHE A 243 -27.32 -2.45 -7.91
N ARG A 244 -26.91 -1.27 -8.41
CA ARG A 244 -27.38 -0.75 -9.70
C ARG A 244 -27.13 -1.75 -10.81
N GLY A 245 -28.19 -2.11 -11.53
CA GLY A 245 -28.17 -3.11 -12.59
C GLY A 245 -28.41 -4.55 -12.11
N VAL A 246 -28.60 -4.79 -10.81
CA VAL A 246 -28.98 -6.09 -10.25
C VAL A 246 -30.43 -5.99 -9.76
N SER A 247 -31.39 -6.13 -10.68
CA SER A 247 -32.83 -6.08 -10.34
C SER A 247 -33.28 -7.31 -9.56
N ASN A 248 -32.61 -8.44 -9.74
CA ASN A 248 -32.84 -9.68 -8.98
C ASN A 248 -31.47 -10.20 -8.52
N ILE A 249 -31.26 -10.35 -7.21
CA ILE A 249 -30.06 -10.97 -6.66
C ILE A 249 -30.19 -12.48 -6.84
N THR A 250 -29.79 -12.96 -7.99
CA THR A 250 -29.58 -14.39 -8.24
C THR A 250 -28.09 -14.69 -8.00
N PHE A 251 -27.79 -15.80 -7.30
CA PHE A 251 -26.40 -16.23 -7.11
C PHE A 251 -25.91 -16.98 -8.36
N ASP A 252 -26.03 -16.34 -9.53
CA ASP A 252 -25.52 -16.84 -10.79
C ASP A 252 -24.23 -16.13 -11.23
N PHE A 253 -23.52 -16.74 -12.17
CA PHE A 253 -22.26 -16.19 -12.66
C PHE A 253 -22.45 -14.81 -13.31
N ALA A 254 -23.56 -14.58 -14.02
CA ALA A 254 -23.82 -13.30 -14.68
C ALA A 254 -24.05 -12.16 -13.68
N THR A 255 -24.70 -12.45 -12.55
CA THR A 255 -24.86 -11.49 -11.45
C THR A 255 -23.51 -11.19 -10.78
N MET A 256 -22.69 -12.22 -10.52
CA MET A 256 -21.35 -12.03 -9.97
C MET A 256 -20.45 -11.24 -10.91
N ASP A 257 -20.53 -11.50 -12.21
CA ASP A 257 -19.75 -10.76 -13.20
C ASP A 257 -20.15 -9.29 -13.29
N ARG A 258 -21.46 -8.98 -13.30
CA ARG A 258 -21.94 -7.60 -13.20
C ARG A 258 -21.54 -6.93 -11.88
N PHE A 259 -21.63 -7.64 -10.76
CA PHE A 259 -21.17 -7.13 -9.46
C PHE A 259 -19.68 -6.82 -9.44
N THR A 260 -18.86 -7.64 -10.07
CA THR A 260 -17.40 -7.46 -10.17
C THR A 260 -16.98 -6.58 -11.36
N SER A 261 -17.91 -6.02 -12.12
CA SER A 261 -17.62 -5.21 -13.32
C SER A 261 -16.81 -5.97 -14.37
N GLY A 262 -17.22 -7.21 -14.69
CA GLY A 262 -16.58 -8.08 -15.68
C GLY A 262 -15.36 -8.86 -15.17
N ARG A 263 -14.95 -8.65 -13.93
CA ARG A 263 -13.74 -9.31 -13.38
C ARG A 263 -13.93 -10.80 -13.17
N ALA A 264 -15.15 -11.25 -12.84
CA ALA A 264 -15.43 -12.67 -12.69
C ALA A 264 -15.18 -13.42 -14.00
N THR A 265 -15.55 -12.85 -15.15
CA THR A 265 -15.26 -13.41 -16.48
C THR A 265 -13.74 -13.50 -16.72
N ILE A 266 -12.98 -12.44 -16.43
CA ILE A 266 -11.51 -12.44 -16.57
C ILE A 266 -10.89 -13.52 -15.69
N TRP A 267 -11.29 -13.60 -14.43
CA TRP A 267 -10.75 -14.60 -13.49
C TRP A 267 -11.10 -16.02 -13.93
N TRP A 268 -12.32 -16.23 -14.41
CA TRP A 268 -12.75 -17.51 -14.95
C TRP A 268 -11.93 -17.93 -16.19
N GLN A 269 -11.72 -17.00 -17.12
CA GLN A 269 -10.88 -17.24 -18.29
C GLN A 269 -9.44 -17.57 -17.88
N ALA A 270 -8.88 -16.78 -16.96
CA ALA A 270 -7.54 -17.02 -16.45
C ALA A 270 -7.39 -18.41 -15.81
N LEU A 271 -8.34 -18.81 -14.98
CA LEU A 271 -8.29 -20.14 -14.32
C LEU A 271 -8.44 -21.31 -15.29
N ASN A 272 -9.19 -21.12 -16.39
CA ASN A 272 -9.36 -22.15 -17.42
C ASN A 272 -8.26 -22.16 -18.48
N SER A 273 -7.42 -21.12 -18.55
CA SER A 273 -6.30 -21.00 -19.49
C SER A 273 -5.01 -20.66 -18.75
N PRO A 274 -4.51 -21.57 -17.87
CA PRO A 274 -3.31 -21.33 -17.09
C PRO A 274 -2.08 -21.08 -17.96
N PRO A 275 -1.00 -20.50 -17.43
CA PRO A 275 0.23 -20.33 -18.18
C PRO A 275 0.83 -21.68 -18.55
N GLU A 276 1.45 -21.78 -19.74
CA GLU A 276 2.10 -23.01 -20.22
C GLU A 276 3.16 -23.52 -19.24
N ASN A 277 3.93 -22.61 -18.65
CA ASN A 277 4.83 -22.94 -17.56
C ASN A 277 4.19 -22.52 -16.21
N PRO A 278 3.56 -23.44 -15.47
CA PRO A 278 2.89 -23.09 -14.20
C PRO A 278 3.88 -22.70 -13.08
N TRP A 279 5.17 -23.05 -13.21
CA TRP A 279 6.20 -22.77 -12.21
C TRP A 279 6.77 -21.35 -12.32
N LEU A 280 7.01 -20.86 -13.54
CA LEU A 280 7.63 -19.56 -13.81
C LEU A 280 6.69 -18.55 -14.51
N GLY A 281 5.49 -18.98 -14.89
CA GLY A 281 4.50 -18.12 -15.55
C GLY A 281 4.88 -17.74 -16.99
N VAL A 282 4.36 -16.61 -17.46
CA VAL A 282 4.61 -16.06 -18.80
C VAL A 282 5.73 -15.00 -18.82
N GLY A 283 6.39 -14.79 -17.69
CA GLY A 283 7.40 -13.74 -17.51
C GLY A 283 6.88 -12.52 -16.76
N PHE A 284 7.72 -11.99 -15.87
CA PHE A 284 7.40 -10.82 -15.05
C PHE A 284 6.99 -9.62 -15.91
N GLY A 285 5.83 -9.02 -15.64
CA GLY A 285 5.31 -7.88 -16.39
C GLY A 285 4.86 -8.16 -17.83
N ASN A 286 4.76 -9.47 -18.23
CA ASN A 286 4.43 -9.90 -19.58
C ASN A 286 2.99 -10.39 -19.74
N LEU A 287 2.12 -10.17 -18.76
CA LEU A 287 0.72 -10.62 -18.81
C LEU A 287 -0.03 -10.07 -20.04
N ALA A 288 0.34 -8.87 -20.51
CA ALA A 288 -0.28 -8.27 -21.69
C ALA A 288 -0.08 -9.09 -22.97
N SER A 289 0.84 -10.05 -23.03
CA SER A 289 0.98 -10.99 -24.14
C SER A 289 -0.19 -11.99 -24.23
N ARG A 290 -0.90 -12.22 -23.13
CA ARG A 290 -2.03 -13.15 -23.02
C ARG A 290 -3.36 -12.45 -23.34
N VAL A 291 -3.49 -11.95 -24.56
CA VAL A 291 -4.70 -11.27 -25.05
C VAL A 291 -5.94 -12.16 -24.96
N ASP A 292 -5.74 -13.46 -25.08
CA ASP A 292 -6.79 -14.49 -25.01
C ASP A 292 -7.60 -14.45 -23.69
N ILE A 293 -6.92 -14.21 -22.55
CA ILE A 293 -7.56 -14.14 -21.22
C ILE A 293 -7.92 -12.70 -20.80
N LEU A 294 -7.43 -11.70 -21.52
CA LEU A 294 -7.62 -10.29 -21.19
C LEU A 294 -8.77 -9.63 -21.98
N ARG A 295 -9.42 -10.35 -22.88
CA ARG A 295 -10.61 -9.88 -23.62
C ARG A 295 -11.85 -10.08 -22.76
N ILE A 296 -12.58 -9.01 -22.61
CA ILE A 296 -13.93 -9.03 -22.02
C ILE A 296 -14.89 -8.84 -23.19
N GLY A 297 -15.83 -9.76 -23.37
CA GLY A 297 -16.93 -9.59 -24.31
C GLY A 297 -17.77 -8.35 -23.97
N ASP A 298 -18.71 -8.02 -24.85
CA ASP A 298 -19.52 -6.80 -24.75
C ASP A 298 -20.17 -6.60 -23.36
N LEU A 299 -19.43 -5.92 -22.48
CA LEU A 299 -19.92 -5.46 -21.18
C LEU A 299 -20.76 -4.20 -21.41
N ALA A 300 -22.05 -4.35 -21.35
CA ALA A 300 -23.01 -3.25 -21.42
C ALA A 300 -23.04 -2.43 -22.72
N GLY A 301 -22.82 -3.05 -23.88
CA GLY A 301 -22.92 -2.37 -25.18
C GLY A 301 -21.72 -1.50 -25.55
N ILE A 302 -20.58 -1.66 -24.85
CA ILE A 302 -19.35 -0.87 -25.11
C ILE A 302 -18.46 -1.56 -26.18
N GLY A 303 -18.77 -2.81 -26.54
CA GLY A 303 -17.94 -3.66 -27.42
C GLY A 303 -16.86 -4.45 -26.67
N GLU A 304 -16.03 -5.20 -27.40
CA GLU A 304 -14.91 -5.94 -26.80
C GLU A 304 -13.89 -5.00 -26.17
N VAL A 305 -13.59 -5.20 -24.88
CA VAL A 305 -12.58 -4.45 -24.14
C VAL A 305 -11.41 -5.37 -23.80
N THR A 306 -10.20 -4.96 -24.12
CA THR A 306 -8.98 -5.66 -23.68
C THR A 306 -8.43 -4.96 -22.45
N VAL A 307 -8.34 -5.65 -21.32
CA VAL A 307 -7.72 -5.16 -20.10
C VAL A 307 -6.22 -5.44 -20.09
N LYS A 308 -5.47 -4.75 -19.24
CA LYS A 308 -4.00 -4.88 -19.18
C LYS A 308 -3.51 -5.83 -18.07
N HIS A 309 -4.38 -6.20 -17.15
CA HIS A 309 -4.09 -7.06 -16.00
C HIS A 309 -5.40 -7.67 -15.47
N LEU A 310 -5.29 -8.72 -14.66
CA LEU A 310 -6.44 -9.48 -14.17
C LEU A 310 -7.21 -8.78 -13.03
N HIS A 311 -6.80 -7.59 -12.62
CA HIS A 311 -7.38 -6.88 -11.46
C HIS A 311 -7.38 -7.71 -10.17
N ASN A 312 -6.42 -8.62 -10.05
CA ASN A 312 -6.21 -9.46 -8.88
C ASN A 312 -4.71 -9.77 -8.77
N PHE A 313 -4.04 -9.20 -7.77
CA PHE A 313 -2.59 -9.30 -7.64
C PHE A 313 -2.10 -10.75 -7.48
N VAL A 314 -2.91 -11.64 -6.92
CA VAL A 314 -2.55 -13.06 -6.76
C VAL A 314 -2.55 -13.76 -8.11
N LEU A 315 -3.60 -13.54 -8.90
CA LEU A 315 -3.69 -14.08 -10.25
C LEU A 315 -2.62 -13.47 -11.15
N ASP A 316 -2.42 -12.14 -11.10
CA ASP A 316 -1.36 -11.46 -11.85
C ASP A 316 0.02 -12.07 -11.53
N ALA A 317 0.35 -12.21 -10.23
CA ALA A 317 1.62 -12.78 -9.81
C ALA A 317 1.78 -14.24 -10.23
N TRP A 318 0.71 -15.04 -10.11
CA TRP A 318 0.74 -16.43 -10.56
C TRP A 318 0.96 -16.53 -12.07
N PHE A 319 0.24 -15.74 -12.87
CA PHE A 319 0.39 -15.74 -14.32
C PHE A 319 1.76 -15.29 -14.77
N GLU A 320 2.27 -14.21 -14.18
CA GLU A 320 3.54 -13.61 -14.62
C GLU A 320 4.76 -14.35 -14.09
N THR A 321 4.72 -14.84 -12.84
CA THR A 321 5.90 -15.41 -12.19
C THR A 321 5.72 -16.87 -11.74
N GLY A 322 4.59 -17.46 -12.09
CA GLY A 322 4.24 -18.83 -11.73
C GLY A 322 3.98 -19.01 -10.23
N ILE A 323 3.74 -20.26 -9.85
CA ILE A 323 3.51 -20.61 -8.45
C ILE A 323 4.74 -20.36 -7.58
N LEU A 324 5.95 -20.46 -8.14
CA LEU A 324 7.19 -20.19 -7.40
C LEU A 324 7.31 -18.70 -7.06
N GLY A 325 7.02 -17.79 -8.01
CA GLY A 325 7.08 -16.37 -7.76
C GLY A 325 6.02 -15.90 -6.79
N LEU A 326 4.78 -16.34 -6.93
CA LEU A 326 3.71 -16.08 -5.97
C LEU A 326 4.07 -16.60 -4.56
N SER A 327 4.54 -17.86 -4.48
CA SER A 327 4.89 -18.46 -3.18
C SER A 327 6.02 -17.71 -2.49
N THR A 328 7.07 -17.31 -3.20
CA THR A 328 8.18 -16.53 -2.62
C THR A 328 7.75 -15.15 -2.16
N PHE A 329 6.83 -14.49 -2.88
CA PHE A 329 6.20 -13.24 -2.45
C PHE A 329 5.40 -13.41 -1.15
N LEU A 330 4.58 -14.45 -1.04
CA LEU A 330 3.81 -14.76 0.16
C LEU A 330 4.73 -15.14 1.34
N VAL A 331 5.81 -15.89 1.09
CA VAL A 331 6.83 -16.21 2.12
C VAL A 331 7.49 -14.93 2.63
N MET A 332 7.85 -14.00 1.75
CA MET A 332 8.41 -12.70 2.16
C MET A 332 7.45 -11.94 3.09
N LEU A 333 6.18 -11.86 2.74
CA LEU A 333 5.16 -11.24 3.60
C LEU A 333 5.01 -12.00 4.93
N GLY A 334 4.98 -13.33 4.88
CA GLY A 334 4.93 -14.20 6.06
C GLY A 334 6.07 -13.96 7.03
N VAL A 335 7.30 -13.76 6.53
CA VAL A 335 8.48 -13.43 7.35
C VAL A 335 8.29 -12.07 8.05
N VAL A 336 7.77 -11.05 7.35
CA VAL A 336 7.48 -9.74 7.95
C VAL A 336 6.44 -9.87 9.07
N PHE A 337 5.32 -10.53 8.80
CA PHE A 337 4.26 -10.70 9.81
C PHE A 337 4.68 -11.57 10.99
N ALA A 338 5.45 -12.64 10.75
CA ALA A 338 6.01 -13.47 11.83
C ALA A 338 6.94 -12.64 12.73
N ARG A 339 7.75 -11.73 12.16
CA ARG A 339 8.56 -10.81 12.95
C ARG A 339 7.69 -9.85 13.77
N VAL A 340 6.70 -9.20 13.14
CA VAL A 340 5.78 -8.30 13.84
C VAL A 340 5.09 -9.00 15.01
N HIS A 341 4.58 -10.21 14.79
CA HIS A 341 3.93 -11.01 15.83
C HIS A 341 4.86 -11.27 17.02
N ARG A 342 6.14 -11.60 16.76
CA ARG A 342 7.14 -11.86 17.82
C ARG A 342 7.53 -10.59 18.58
N THR A 343 7.57 -9.44 17.93
CA THR A 343 7.96 -8.16 18.56
C THR A 343 6.80 -7.47 19.27
N TRP A 344 5.56 -7.78 18.88
CA TRP A 344 4.33 -7.11 19.34
C TRP A 344 4.20 -6.95 20.86
N PRO A 345 4.47 -8.02 21.70
CA PRO A 345 4.31 -7.91 23.15
C PRO A 345 5.25 -6.90 23.82
N GLY A 346 6.41 -6.64 23.20
CA GLY A 346 7.43 -5.72 23.73
C GLY A 346 7.33 -4.28 23.22
N LEU A 347 6.37 -3.98 22.35
CA LEU A 347 6.21 -2.62 21.82
C LEU A 347 5.57 -1.69 22.85
N ASP A 348 6.13 -0.49 23.00
CA ASP A 348 5.45 0.61 23.68
C ASP A 348 4.23 1.10 22.87
N GLN A 349 3.44 2.00 23.46
CA GLN A 349 2.19 2.43 22.85
C GLN A 349 2.38 3.15 21.51
N GLU A 350 3.46 3.94 21.34
CA GLU A 350 3.72 4.67 20.10
C GLU A 350 4.12 3.72 18.98
N HIS A 351 5.04 2.79 19.26
CA HIS A 351 5.46 1.77 18.29
C HIS A 351 4.31 0.81 17.96
N ARG A 352 3.48 0.43 18.95
CA ARG A 352 2.30 -0.42 18.72
C ARG A 352 1.29 0.23 17.79
N ARG A 353 1.00 1.54 17.96
CA ARG A 353 0.13 2.29 17.05
C ARG A 353 0.67 2.36 15.63
N SER A 354 1.97 2.63 15.51
CA SER A 354 2.63 2.67 14.19
C SER A 354 2.62 1.31 13.52
N ALA A 355 2.84 0.22 14.29
CA ALA A 355 2.73 -1.16 13.82
C ALA A 355 1.31 -1.50 13.37
N ALA A 356 0.30 -1.18 14.19
CA ALA A 356 -1.10 -1.41 13.86
C ALA A 356 -1.51 -0.68 12.57
N ALA A 357 -1.07 0.58 12.40
CA ALA A 357 -1.31 1.33 11.19
C ALA A 357 -0.64 0.71 9.96
N ALA A 358 0.61 0.29 10.09
CA ALA A 358 1.32 -0.33 8.98
C ALA A 358 0.70 -1.68 8.60
N VAL A 359 0.31 -2.52 9.56
CA VAL A 359 -0.41 -3.78 9.30
C VAL A 359 -1.76 -3.50 8.64
N ALA A 360 -2.53 -2.51 9.13
CA ALA A 360 -3.80 -2.11 8.52
C ALA A 360 -3.62 -1.57 7.10
N GLY A 361 -2.54 -0.80 6.85
CA GLY A 361 -2.18 -0.33 5.52
C GLY A 361 -1.82 -1.47 4.56
N VAL A 362 -1.08 -2.48 5.02
CA VAL A 362 -0.80 -3.69 4.22
C VAL A 362 -2.09 -4.45 3.93
N ALA A 363 -2.97 -4.62 4.93
CA ALA A 363 -4.27 -5.26 4.73
C ALA A 363 -5.12 -4.51 3.69
N ALA A 364 -5.12 -3.16 3.73
CA ALA A 364 -5.79 -2.34 2.72
C ALA A 364 -5.22 -2.56 1.31
N LEU A 365 -3.88 -2.54 1.18
CA LEU A 365 -3.20 -2.77 -0.09
C LEU A 365 -3.52 -4.14 -0.67
N LEU A 366 -3.45 -5.19 0.16
CA LEU A 366 -3.75 -6.55 -0.29
C LEU A 366 -5.22 -6.69 -0.68
N THR A 367 -6.15 -6.11 0.09
CA THR A 367 -7.59 -6.13 -0.25
C THR A 367 -7.87 -5.37 -1.55
N ALA A 368 -7.32 -4.17 -1.72
CA ALA A 368 -7.44 -3.42 -2.96
C ALA A 368 -6.77 -4.15 -4.14
N GLY A 369 -5.64 -4.80 -3.91
CA GLY A 369 -4.93 -5.60 -4.90
C GLY A 369 -5.68 -6.85 -5.35
N LEU A 370 -6.49 -7.47 -4.47
CA LEU A 370 -7.37 -8.58 -4.85
C LEU A 370 -8.50 -8.16 -5.80
N LEU A 371 -8.81 -6.85 -5.87
CA LEU A 371 -9.98 -6.36 -6.56
C LEU A 371 -9.68 -5.32 -7.65
N SER A 372 -8.53 -4.65 -7.64
CA SER A 372 -8.29 -3.50 -8.53
C SER A 372 -6.87 -3.38 -9.05
N PHE A 373 -5.85 -3.74 -8.28
CA PHE A 373 -4.46 -3.48 -8.61
C PHE A 373 -3.69 -4.73 -8.99
N SER A 374 -2.76 -4.55 -9.94
CA SER A 374 -1.64 -5.48 -10.12
C SER A 374 -0.56 -5.23 -9.07
N TYR A 375 0.13 -6.29 -8.64
CA TYR A 375 1.28 -6.20 -7.73
C TYR A 375 2.46 -5.41 -8.33
N THR A 376 2.51 -5.29 -9.66
CA THR A 376 3.52 -4.50 -10.40
C THR A 376 3.17 -3.01 -10.50
N SER A 377 1.99 -2.60 -9.99
CA SER A 377 1.62 -1.19 -9.99
C SER A 377 2.56 -0.38 -9.09
N LYS A 378 2.93 0.82 -9.55
CA LYS A 378 3.90 1.69 -8.86
C LYS A 378 3.49 2.01 -7.43
N GLN A 379 2.22 2.39 -7.26
CA GLN A 379 1.67 2.75 -5.97
C GLN A 379 1.66 1.56 -5.03
N PHE A 380 1.15 0.42 -5.50
CA PHE A 380 1.12 -0.81 -4.70
C PHE A 380 2.53 -1.19 -4.21
N ALA A 381 3.50 -1.28 -5.13
CA ALA A 381 4.87 -1.65 -4.77
C ALA A 381 5.49 -0.64 -3.78
N LEU A 382 5.45 0.67 -4.08
CA LEU A 382 6.08 1.67 -3.24
C LEU A 382 5.48 1.70 -1.82
N TYR A 383 4.15 1.73 -1.69
CA TYR A 383 3.50 1.78 -0.38
C TYR A 383 3.66 0.47 0.39
N LEU A 384 3.63 -0.69 -0.28
CA LEU A 384 3.88 -1.97 0.36
C LEU A 384 5.27 -1.99 1.03
N TYR A 385 6.32 -1.64 0.31
CA TYR A 385 7.67 -1.66 0.87
C TYR A 385 7.93 -0.53 1.86
N LEU A 386 7.24 0.61 1.75
CA LEU A 386 7.26 1.65 2.76
C LEU A 386 6.65 1.14 4.08
N LEU A 387 5.51 0.48 4.02
CA LEU A 387 4.86 -0.11 5.19
C LEU A 387 5.68 -1.25 5.77
N ILE A 388 6.29 -2.09 4.93
CA ILE A 388 7.25 -3.11 5.36
C ILE A 388 8.44 -2.47 6.10
N ALA A 389 8.99 -1.36 5.61
CA ALA A 389 10.07 -0.65 6.30
C ALA A 389 9.65 -0.17 7.69
N VAL A 390 8.41 0.34 7.83
CA VAL A 390 7.85 0.69 9.14
C VAL A 390 7.77 -0.54 10.05
N LEU A 391 7.32 -1.67 9.55
CA LEU A 391 7.22 -2.92 10.34
C LEU A 391 8.58 -3.50 10.74
N LEU A 392 9.60 -3.34 9.87
CA LEU A 392 10.95 -3.86 10.11
C LEU A 392 11.77 -2.96 11.06
N VAL A 393 11.45 -1.67 11.18
CA VAL A 393 12.17 -0.77 12.11
C VAL A 393 11.76 -0.94 13.56
N LEU A 394 10.65 -1.61 13.82
CA LEU A 394 10.15 -1.82 15.19
C LEU A 394 11.21 -2.52 16.06
N PRO A 395 11.43 -2.05 17.32
CA PRO A 395 12.42 -2.61 18.21
C PRO A 395 12.14 -4.08 18.53
N THR A 396 13.18 -4.89 18.64
CA THR A 396 13.07 -6.26 19.11
C THR A 396 12.89 -6.27 20.63
N ASN A 397 12.30 -7.35 21.18
CA ASN A 397 12.15 -7.52 22.63
C ASN A 397 13.48 -7.40 23.39
N ALA A 398 14.60 -7.82 22.81
CA ALA A 398 15.93 -7.71 23.38
C ALA A 398 16.40 -6.24 23.47
N GLU A 399 16.11 -5.43 22.44
CA GLU A 399 16.44 -4.00 22.41
C GLU A 399 15.56 -3.19 23.36
N ALA A 400 14.26 -3.52 23.45
CA ALA A 400 13.34 -2.92 24.41
C ALA A 400 13.76 -3.22 25.87
N ALA A 401 14.15 -4.45 26.18
CA ALA A 401 14.65 -4.84 27.50
C ALA A 401 16.01 -4.18 27.84
N GLY A 402 16.89 -4.01 26.85
CA GLY A 402 18.18 -3.33 27.02
C GLY A 402 18.04 -1.83 27.27
N GLY A 403 17.06 -1.17 26.63
CA GLY A 403 16.75 0.25 26.85
C GLY A 403 16.25 0.54 28.27
N LEU A 404 15.38 -0.32 28.81
CA LEU A 404 14.88 -0.22 30.19
C LEU A 404 16.01 -0.35 31.23
N ARG A 405 17.01 -1.22 31.00
CA ARG A 405 18.15 -1.38 31.90
C ARG A 405 19.13 -0.19 31.88
N ARG A 406 19.25 0.54 30.78
CA ARG A 406 20.10 1.73 30.72
C ARG A 406 19.48 2.91 31.46
N ASN A 407 18.17 3.15 31.30
CA ASN A 407 17.49 4.25 32.01
C ASN A 407 17.46 4.05 33.54
N HIS A 408 17.55 2.81 34.05
CA HIS A 408 17.67 2.54 35.50
C HIS A 408 19.08 2.71 36.06
N LYS A 409 20.11 2.87 35.24
CA LYS A 409 21.48 3.13 35.69
C LYS A 409 21.91 4.58 35.66
N GLU A 410 21.12 5.45 35.02
CA GLU A 410 21.39 6.89 34.88
C GLU A 410 20.45 7.76 35.74
N GLY A 411 19.54 7.18 36.52
CA GLY A 411 18.71 7.82 37.56
C GLY A 411 19.14 7.36 38.97
#